data_03a5380934bbadc0cf64e85ff58950f4
#
_entry.id   03a5380934bbadc0cf64e85ff58950f4
#
_cell.length_a   1.000
_cell.length_b   1.000
_cell.length_c   1.000
_cell.angle_alpha   90.00
_cell.angle_beta   90.00
_cell.angle_gamma   90.00
#
_symmetry.space_group_name_H-M   'P 1'
#
loop_
_entity.id
_entity.type
_entity.pdbx_description
1 polymer ?
#
loop_
_entity_poly.entity_id
_entity_poly.type
_entity_poly.pdbx_seq_one_letter_code
_entity_poly.pdbx_strand_id
1 'polypeptide(L)'
;MIFNKYKITVLMFIIFSSVLIPQSLTKSGTTVGQFLKIGVGPRAIAMGSAFTATSDDITALYWNTGGLANIGSIQAFFNHVQWFADINYDFAAFAATIPDFGSIGAFVSALSTDDMAVRTIEQPEGTGELFTYGTIAVGLCYSRSLTDQFSIGFNIKYINEKLWHMSSTGFAFDIGTIYKLPILNEFRLAASISNFGTKMKLEGRDAVSVKQVGSPGYANLINTDVQLDAFDLPLLFRFGIASDIIKSESNRITIGVDAIHPNDHTEYVNTGMEYGWNEIVFLRAGYNSLLEQDTEKGLTLGFGLHYRIVDLVKVGMDYAYQDFGRLSEVHYFSVGIKF
;
A
#
# COMPACT_ATOMS: atom_id res chain seq x y z
N MET A 1 -20.20 0.31 -46.31
CA MET A 1 -20.87 -0.81 -45.65
C MET A 1 -19.92 -1.89 -45.09
N ILE A 2 -18.65 -1.92 -45.47
CA ILE A 2 -17.64 -2.90 -45.04
C ILE A 2 -17.03 -2.52 -43.69
N PHE A 3 -16.86 -1.23 -43.37
CA PHE A 3 -16.25 -0.74 -42.14
C PHE A 3 -17.03 -1.07 -40.85
N ASN A 4 -18.32 -1.33 -40.95
CA ASN A 4 -19.15 -1.64 -39.77
C ASN A 4 -19.09 -3.12 -39.35
N LYS A 5 -18.75 -4.04 -40.24
CA LYS A 5 -18.63 -5.47 -39.95
C LYS A 5 -17.39 -5.75 -39.08
N TYR A 6 -16.26 -5.10 -39.34
CA TYR A 6 -15.02 -5.30 -38.54
C TYR A 6 -15.13 -4.76 -37.12
N LYS A 7 -15.88 -3.65 -36.91
CA LYS A 7 -16.13 -3.12 -35.57
C LYS A 7 -16.95 -4.10 -34.71
N ILE A 8 -17.94 -4.74 -35.30
CA ILE A 8 -18.77 -5.73 -34.58
C ILE A 8 -17.97 -7.01 -34.31
N THR A 9 -17.11 -7.46 -35.23
CA THR A 9 -16.26 -8.64 -35.02
C THR A 9 -15.20 -8.41 -33.98
N VAL A 10 -14.57 -7.23 -33.93
CA VAL A 10 -13.60 -6.86 -32.90
C VAL A 10 -14.29 -6.73 -31.54
N LEU A 11 -15.48 -6.13 -31.47
CA LEU A 11 -16.26 -6.04 -30.24
C LEU A 11 -16.68 -7.42 -29.73
N MET A 12 -17.07 -8.32 -30.62
CA MET A 12 -17.45 -9.70 -30.32
C MET A 12 -16.25 -10.53 -29.84
N PHE A 13 -15.05 -10.27 -30.38
CA PHE A 13 -13.81 -10.94 -29.94
C PHE A 13 -13.37 -10.48 -28.57
N ILE A 14 -13.55 -9.19 -28.24
CA ILE A 14 -13.28 -8.63 -26.90
C ILE A 14 -14.26 -9.19 -25.86
N ILE A 15 -15.54 -9.39 -26.22
CA ILE A 15 -16.54 -9.97 -25.33
C ILE A 15 -16.32 -11.48 -25.12
N PHE A 16 -15.80 -12.20 -26.12
CA PHE A 16 -15.57 -13.66 -26.02
C PHE A 16 -14.27 -14.02 -25.28
N SER A 17 -13.29 -13.09 -25.20
CA SER A 17 -12.06 -13.31 -24.41
C SER A 17 -12.28 -13.20 -22.90
N SER A 18 -13.41 -12.71 -22.44
CA SER A 18 -13.75 -12.57 -21.01
C SER A 18 -14.32 -13.84 -20.35
N VAL A 19 -14.45 -14.96 -21.07
CA VAL A 19 -15.08 -16.19 -20.54
C VAL A 19 -14.06 -17.24 -20.05
N LEU A 20 -12.77 -17.03 -20.24
CA LEU A 20 -11.73 -17.87 -19.64
C LEU A 20 -11.33 -17.28 -18.29
N ILE A 21 -12.17 -17.45 -17.27
CA ILE A 21 -11.78 -17.23 -15.89
C ILE A 21 -10.93 -18.44 -15.49
N PRO A 22 -9.60 -18.34 -15.42
CA PRO A 22 -8.81 -19.41 -14.84
C PRO A 22 -9.23 -19.56 -13.38
N GLN A 23 -9.43 -20.79 -12.91
CA GLN A 23 -9.55 -21.05 -11.48
C GLN A 23 -8.24 -20.60 -10.84
N SER A 24 -8.24 -19.43 -10.23
CA SER A 24 -7.07 -18.91 -9.53
C SER A 24 -6.88 -19.70 -8.26
N LEU A 25 -5.80 -20.47 -8.18
CA LEU A 25 -5.29 -20.97 -6.91
C LEU A 25 -4.91 -19.76 -6.06
N THR A 26 -5.67 -19.50 -5.01
CA THR A 26 -5.32 -18.46 -4.04
C THR A 26 -4.07 -18.92 -3.29
N LYS A 27 -3.04 -18.07 -3.33
CA LYS A 27 -1.78 -18.27 -2.59
C LYS A 27 -1.81 -17.55 -1.25
N SER A 28 -3.01 -17.35 -0.68
CA SER A 28 -3.17 -16.67 0.61
C SER A 28 -2.34 -17.35 1.69
N GLY A 29 -1.64 -16.55 2.53
CA GLY A 29 -0.79 -17.05 3.61
C GLY A 29 0.60 -17.52 3.17
N THR A 30 1.03 -17.26 1.94
CA THR A 30 2.34 -17.68 1.42
C THR A 30 3.40 -16.56 1.48
N THR A 31 3.05 -15.38 1.97
CA THR A 31 3.96 -14.23 2.11
C THR A 31 3.97 -13.69 3.53
N VAL A 32 5.09 -13.07 3.90
CA VAL A 32 5.33 -12.40 5.19
C VAL A 32 5.26 -10.87 5.00
N GLY A 33 5.22 -10.10 6.10
CA GLY A 33 5.22 -8.64 6.00
C GLY A 33 3.93 -8.06 5.38
N GLN A 34 2.78 -8.66 5.68
CA GLN A 34 1.48 -8.27 5.13
C GLN A 34 1.09 -6.81 5.41
N PHE A 35 1.66 -6.20 6.47
CA PHE A 35 1.44 -4.79 6.78
C PHE A 35 1.89 -3.85 5.64
N LEU A 36 2.80 -4.29 4.77
CA LEU A 36 3.23 -3.55 3.58
C LEU A 36 2.12 -3.37 2.53
N LYS A 37 1.00 -4.08 2.66
CA LYS A 37 -0.19 -3.92 1.81
C LYS A 37 -1.25 -2.99 2.42
N ILE A 38 -1.08 -2.52 3.65
CA ILE A 38 -1.97 -1.54 4.26
C ILE A 38 -1.73 -0.20 3.56
N GLY A 39 -2.76 0.32 2.92
CA GLY A 39 -2.67 1.56 2.13
C GLY A 39 -2.39 2.78 3.00
N VAL A 40 -1.67 3.74 2.44
CA VAL A 40 -1.21 4.95 3.12
C VAL A 40 -1.91 6.18 2.57
N GLY A 41 -2.35 7.04 3.49
CA GLY A 41 -2.92 8.34 3.17
C GLY A 41 -4.41 8.28 2.82
N PRO A 42 -5.24 9.05 3.55
CA PRO A 42 -6.69 9.09 3.33
C PRO A 42 -7.07 9.49 1.90
N ARG A 43 -6.29 10.35 1.25
CA ARG A 43 -6.53 10.76 -0.13
C ARG A 43 -6.57 9.56 -1.09
N ALA A 44 -5.56 8.71 -1.01
CA ALA A 44 -5.45 7.53 -1.86
C ALA A 44 -6.50 6.47 -1.51
N ILE A 45 -6.73 6.24 -0.21
CA ILE A 45 -7.72 5.27 0.27
C ILE A 45 -9.13 5.68 -0.18
N ALA A 46 -9.49 6.94 -0.02
CA ALA A 46 -10.81 7.45 -0.42
C ALA A 46 -11.05 7.38 -1.93
N MET A 47 -10.00 7.33 -2.73
CA MET A 47 -10.06 7.04 -4.17
C MET A 47 -10.04 5.53 -4.48
N GLY A 48 -10.51 4.67 -3.56
CA GLY A 48 -10.51 3.22 -3.75
C GLY A 48 -9.12 2.61 -3.88
N SER A 49 -8.08 3.31 -3.44
CA SER A 49 -6.67 2.94 -3.69
C SER A 49 -6.26 2.94 -5.17
N ALA A 50 -7.02 3.61 -6.05
CA ALA A 50 -6.66 3.85 -7.45
C ALA A 50 -5.75 5.09 -7.55
N PHE A 51 -4.51 4.93 -7.10
CA PHE A 51 -3.61 6.06 -6.88
C PHE A 51 -2.26 5.97 -7.61
N THR A 52 -2.00 4.90 -8.34
CA THR A 52 -0.71 4.68 -9.03
C THR A 52 -0.40 5.79 -10.05
N ALA A 53 -1.40 6.24 -10.82
CA ALA A 53 -1.24 7.30 -11.81
C ALA A 53 -1.57 8.71 -11.28
N THR A 54 -2.18 8.83 -10.09
CA THR A 54 -2.51 10.08 -9.42
C THR A 54 -1.52 10.47 -8.33
N SER A 55 -0.47 9.66 -8.10
CA SER A 55 0.56 9.89 -7.09
C SER A 55 1.36 11.17 -7.39
N ASP A 56 0.92 12.31 -6.87
CA ASP A 56 1.53 13.64 -7.05
C ASP A 56 1.83 14.35 -5.72
N ASP A 57 1.73 13.62 -4.62
CA ASP A 57 2.04 14.08 -3.26
C ASP A 57 3.06 13.14 -2.56
N ILE A 58 3.37 13.44 -1.30
CA ILE A 58 4.37 12.70 -0.52
C ILE A 58 4.02 11.21 -0.34
N THR A 59 2.75 10.82 -0.44
CA THR A 59 2.33 9.42 -0.34
C THR A 59 2.77 8.58 -1.56
N ALA A 60 3.31 9.23 -2.61
CA ALA A 60 4.00 8.59 -3.72
C ALA A 60 5.16 7.68 -3.25
N LEU A 61 5.77 7.95 -2.08
CA LEU A 61 6.75 7.08 -1.42
C LEU A 61 6.24 5.65 -1.21
N TYR A 62 4.92 5.48 -1.07
CA TYR A 62 4.26 4.20 -0.89
C TYR A 62 3.60 3.70 -2.20
N TRP A 63 2.86 4.58 -2.91
CA TRP A 63 2.01 4.16 -4.02
C TRP A 63 2.76 3.99 -5.34
N ASN A 64 3.56 4.99 -5.70
CA ASN A 64 4.35 5.00 -6.94
C ASN A 64 5.50 5.99 -6.81
N THR A 65 6.68 5.49 -6.59
CA THR A 65 7.90 6.29 -6.36
C THR A 65 8.22 7.27 -7.49
N GLY A 66 7.80 6.97 -8.74
CA GLY A 66 7.92 7.89 -9.87
C GLY A 66 7.16 9.20 -9.69
N GLY A 67 6.08 9.19 -8.88
CA GLY A 67 5.27 10.36 -8.56
C GLY A 67 5.99 11.40 -7.69
N LEU A 68 6.96 10.97 -6.89
CA LEU A 68 7.72 11.87 -6.03
C LEU A 68 8.47 12.97 -6.80
N ALA A 69 8.83 12.72 -8.06
CA ALA A 69 9.44 13.74 -8.92
C ALA A 69 8.54 14.98 -9.17
N ASN A 70 7.24 14.84 -8.95
CA ASN A 70 6.24 15.87 -9.24
C ASN A 70 5.81 16.68 -8.01
N ILE A 71 6.34 16.44 -6.81
CA ILE A 71 5.89 17.13 -5.58
C ILE A 71 6.29 18.61 -5.54
N GLY A 72 7.39 18.98 -6.20
CA GLY A 72 7.84 20.37 -6.45
C GLY A 72 8.12 21.22 -5.20
N SER A 73 8.27 20.60 -4.02
CA SER A 73 8.36 21.32 -2.73
C SER A 73 8.94 20.43 -1.65
N ILE A 74 9.12 21.01 -0.45
CA ILE A 74 9.38 20.25 0.77
C ILE A 74 8.03 19.86 1.39
N GLN A 75 7.88 18.59 1.76
CA GLN A 75 6.66 18.08 2.38
C GLN A 75 6.99 17.20 3.58
N ALA A 76 6.16 17.31 4.61
CA ALA A 76 6.12 16.41 5.75
C ALA A 76 4.69 15.86 5.91
N PHE A 77 4.55 14.60 6.31
CA PHE A 77 3.27 13.93 6.35
C PHE A 77 3.24 12.94 7.50
N PHE A 78 2.08 12.87 8.16
CA PHE A 78 1.77 11.86 9.16
C PHE A 78 0.37 11.30 8.91
N ASN A 79 0.24 9.98 8.99
CA ASN A 79 -1.02 9.26 8.85
C ASN A 79 -1.14 8.25 9.99
N HIS A 80 -2.32 8.22 10.62
CA HIS A 80 -2.70 7.26 11.65
C HIS A 80 -3.93 6.49 11.23
N VAL A 81 -3.93 5.19 11.50
CA VAL A 81 -5.02 4.28 11.19
C VAL A 81 -5.24 3.35 12.36
N GLN A 82 -6.45 3.34 12.89
CA GLN A 82 -6.90 2.29 13.79
C GLN A 82 -7.44 1.14 12.95
N TRP A 83 -6.68 0.07 12.91
CA TRP A 83 -6.99 -1.13 12.16
C TRP A 83 -7.86 -2.08 12.99
N PHE A 84 -8.25 -3.23 12.42
CA PHE A 84 -9.01 -4.25 13.15
C PHE A 84 -8.24 -4.79 14.35
N ALA A 85 -8.97 -5.31 15.36
CA ALA A 85 -8.44 -5.97 16.55
C ALA A 85 -7.41 -5.13 17.31
N ASP A 86 -7.71 -3.84 17.50
CA ASP A 86 -6.89 -2.87 18.22
C ASP A 86 -5.44 -2.76 17.71
N ILE A 87 -5.25 -3.03 16.41
CA ILE A 87 -3.99 -2.83 15.72
C ILE A 87 -3.89 -1.36 15.31
N ASN A 88 -2.75 -0.73 15.62
CA ASN A 88 -2.42 0.62 15.20
C ASN A 88 -1.43 0.58 14.04
N TYR A 89 -1.69 1.40 13.01
CA TYR A 89 -0.78 1.57 11.88
C TYR A 89 -0.48 3.04 11.65
N ASP A 90 0.79 3.39 11.74
CA ASP A 90 1.30 4.74 11.59
C ASP A 90 2.25 4.84 10.39
N PHE A 91 2.18 5.96 9.69
CA PHE A 91 3.09 6.28 8.61
C PHE A 91 3.53 7.72 8.72
N ALA A 92 4.84 7.94 8.76
CA ALA A 92 5.45 9.26 8.76
C ALA A 92 6.42 9.38 7.60
N ALA A 93 6.42 10.52 6.91
CA ALA A 93 7.26 10.75 5.75
C ALA A 93 7.76 12.19 5.66
N PHE A 94 8.93 12.33 5.06
CA PHE A 94 9.53 13.60 4.67
C PHE A 94 10.06 13.50 3.24
N ALA A 95 9.84 14.52 2.43
CA ALA A 95 10.34 14.57 1.05
C ALA A 95 10.71 16.00 0.67
N ALA A 96 11.70 16.14 -0.20
CA ALA A 96 12.15 17.42 -0.72
C ALA A 96 12.53 17.29 -2.19
N THR A 97 12.11 18.27 -3.00
CA THR A 97 12.58 18.44 -4.38
C THR A 97 13.80 19.36 -4.38
N ILE A 98 14.88 18.87 -4.98
CA ILE A 98 16.14 19.61 -5.15
C ILE A 98 16.26 19.96 -6.64
N PRO A 99 16.32 21.26 -6.99
CA PRO A 99 16.45 21.68 -8.38
C PRO A 99 17.60 20.96 -9.09
N ASP A 100 17.40 20.60 -10.35
CA ASP A 100 18.36 19.90 -11.24
C ASP A 100 18.78 18.49 -10.78
N PHE A 101 18.56 18.12 -9.53
CA PHE A 101 18.92 16.81 -8.99
C PHE A 101 17.72 15.84 -9.04
N GLY A 102 16.54 16.27 -8.61
CA GLY A 102 15.35 15.45 -8.47
C GLY A 102 14.76 15.53 -7.06
N SER A 103 13.92 14.59 -6.70
CA SER A 103 13.28 14.53 -5.39
C SER A 103 13.82 13.37 -4.57
N ILE A 104 14.10 13.64 -3.29
CA ILE A 104 14.47 12.64 -2.31
C ILE A 104 13.39 12.56 -1.25
N GLY A 105 13.21 11.39 -0.66
CA GLY A 105 12.26 11.20 0.42
C GLY A 105 12.65 10.05 1.32
N ALA A 106 12.12 10.10 2.54
CA ALA A 106 12.26 9.03 3.52
C ALA A 106 10.91 8.83 4.21
N PHE A 107 10.65 7.59 4.61
CA PHE A 107 9.47 7.28 5.40
C PHE A 107 9.73 6.18 6.41
N VAL A 108 8.86 6.14 7.41
CA VAL A 108 8.72 5.06 8.36
C VAL A 108 7.26 4.64 8.36
N SER A 109 7.00 3.34 8.25
CA SER A 109 5.70 2.74 8.53
C SER A 109 5.84 1.78 9.69
N ALA A 110 4.93 1.84 10.64
CA ALA A 110 4.95 1.00 11.83
C ALA A 110 3.55 0.44 12.08
N LEU A 111 3.49 -0.85 12.41
CA LEU A 111 2.27 -1.50 12.89
C LEU A 111 2.57 -2.08 14.26
N SER A 112 1.66 -1.89 15.20
CA SER A 112 1.76 -2.42 16.56
C SER A 112 0.42 -2.91 17.06
N THR A 113 0.46 -3.94 17.91
CA THR A 113 -0.69 -4.42 18.67
C THR A 113 -0.57 -3.98 20.12
N ASP A 114 -1.69 -3.95 20.81
CA ASP A 114 -1.70 -3.88 22.26
C ASP A 114 -1.13 -5.17 22.88
N ASP A 115 -0.89 -5.14 24.20
CA ASP A 115 -0.42 -6.29 24.96
C ASP A 115 -1.43 -7.43 24.92
N MET A 116 -0.97 -8.62 24.52
CA MET A 116 -1.77 -9.84 24.45
C MET A 116 -1.33 -10.83 25.52
N ALA A 117 -2.29 -11.47 26.19
CA ALA A 117 -1.98 -12.49 27.20
C ALA A 117 -1.46 -13.78 26.56
N VAL A 118 -0.34 -14.30 27.08
CA VAL A 118 0.17 -15.63 26.74
C VAL A 118 -0.76 -16.66 27.38
N ARG A 119 -1.35 -17.55 26.57
CA ARG A 119 -2.27 -18.59 26.99
C ARG A 119 -1.74 -19.95 26.62
N THR A 120 -1.90 -20.93 27.52
CA THR A 120 -1.53 -22.32 27.30
C THR A 120 -2.75 -23.25 27.51
N ILE A 121 -2.61 -24.51 27.18
CA ILE A 121 -3.67 -25.50 27.41
C ILE A 121 -3.96 -25.63 28.91
N GLU A 122 -2.92 -25.54 29.76
CA GLU A 122 -3.04 -25.65 31.21
C GLU A 122 -3.55 -24.33 31.84
N GLN A 123 -3.34 -23.18 31.18
CA GLN A 123 -3.70 -21.85 31.68
C GLN A 123 -4.44 -21.06 30.58
N PRO A 124 -5.69 -21.43 30.24
CA PRO A 124 -6.43 -20.81 29.15
C PRO A 124 -6.83 -19.34 29.42
N GLU A 125 -6.86 -18.95 30.69
CA GLU A 125 -7.14 -17.56 31.09
C GLU A 125 -5.90 -16.65 31.03
N GLY A 126 -4.71 -17.25 30.85
CA GLY A 126 -3.42 -16.57 30.73
C GLY A 126 -2.41 -17.02 31.76
N THR A 127 -1.14 -17.00 31.36
CA THR A 127 0.01 -17.37 32.24
C THR A 127 0.45 -16.21 33.15
N GLY A 128 -0.07 -15.00 32.93
CA GLY A 128 0.40 -13.75 33.53
C GLY A 128 1.50 -13.05 32.71
N GLU A 129 2.04 -13.70 31.69
CA GLU A 129 2.94 -13.06 30.73
C GLU A 129 2.16 -12.37 29.60
N LEU A 130 2.73 -11.30 29.08
CA LEU A 130 2.20 -10.55 27.95
C LEU A 130 3.18 -10.59 26.77
N PHE A 131 2.65 -10.54 25.56
CA PHE A 131 3.44 -10.40 24.35
C PHE A 131 2.82 -9.38 23.39
N THR A 132 3.64 -8.81 22.51
CA THR A 132 3.22 -7.89 21.46
C THR A 132 3.69 -8.38 20.10
N TYR A 133 2.97 -7.98 19.08
CA TYR A 133 3.40 -8.06 17.68
C TYR A 133 3.65 -6.63 17.17
N GLY A 134 4.78 -6.44 16.52
CA GLY A 134 5.12 -5.15 15.91
C GLY A 134 5.98 -5.29 14.69
N THR A 135 5.74 -4.43 13.72
CA THR A 135 6.53 -4.37 12.49
C THR A 135 6.91 -2.94 12.17
N ILE A 136 8.05 -2.76 11.56
CA ILE A 136 8.52 -1.47 11.07
C ILE A 136 9.14 -1.63 9.70
N ALA A 137 8.86 -0.69 8.80
CA ALA A 137 9.61 -0.53 7.56
C ALA A 137 10.12 0.91 7.47
N VAL A 138 11.40 1.06 7.12
CA VAL A 138 12.05 2.34 6.86
C VAL A 138 12.47 2.37 5.41
N GLY A 139 12.06 3.40 4.66
CA GLY A 139 12.36 3.53 3.24
C GLY A 139 13.08 4.82 2.91
N LEU A 140 13.97 4.74 1.91
CA LEU A 140 14.65 5.87 1.29
C LEU A 140 14.34 5.85 -0.21
N CYS A 141 13.89 6.98 -0.74
CA CYS A 141 13.45 7.13 -2.11
C CYS A 141 14.22 8.21 -2.84
N TYR A 142 14.51 7.95 -4.11
CA TYR A 142 14.97 8.93 -5.08
C TYR A 142 14.06 8.88 -6.32
N SER A 143 13.69 10.05 -6.83
CA SER A 143 12.86 10.16 -8.03
C SER A 143 13.28 11.34 -8.87
N ARG A 144 13.17 11.20 -10.19
CA ARG A 144 13.52 12.25 -11.14
C ARG A 144 12.62 12.23 -12.37
N SER A 145 12.27 13.41 -12.86
CA SER A 145 11.72 13.56 -14.21
C SER A 145 12.86 13.47 -15.22
N LEU A 146 12.80 12.49 -16.11
CA LEU A 146 13.78 12.30 -17.19
C LEU A 146 13.44 13.16 -18.39
N THR A 147 12.13 13.42 -18.58
CA THR A 147 11.60 14.37 -19.55
C THR A 147 10.42 15.10 -18.90
N ASP A 148 9.86 16.12 -19.56
CA ASP A 148 8.65 16.81 -19.09
C ASP A 148 7.44 15.87 -18.93
N GLN A 149 7.46 14.74 -19.64
CA GLN A 149 6.37 13.78 -19.66
C GLN A 149 6.66 12.51 -18.83
N PHE A 150 7.91 12.16 -18.58
CA PHE A 150 8.30 10.89 -18.00
C PHE A 150 9.11 11.05 -16.73
N SER A 151 8.61 10.47 -15.65
CA SER A 151 9.30 10.39 -14.38
C SER A 151 9.51 8.94 -13.93
N ILE A 152 10.59 8.69 -13.20
CA ILE A 152 10.96 7.40 -12.62
C ILE A 152 11.42 7.60 -11.18
N GLY A 153 11.15 6.64 -10.34
CA GLY A 153 11.62 6.64 -8.95
C GLY A 153 11.98 5.24 -8.46
N PHE A 154 12.84 5.22 -7.46
CA PHE A 154 13.34 4.03 -6.80
C PHE A 154 13.26 4.20 -5.30
N ASN A 155 12.94 3.13 -4.60
CA ASN A 155 12.89 3.08 -3.14
C ASN A 155 13.62 1.84 -2.65
N ILE A 156 14.38 1.98 -1.56
CA ILE A 156 14.94 0.87 -0.81
C ILE A 156 14.33 0.87 0.57
N LYS A 157 13.89 -0.30 1.04
CA LYS A 157 13.25 -0.50 2.35
C LYS A 157 14.03 -1.49 3.19
N TYR A 158 14.21 -1.16 4.46
CA TYR A 158 14.56 -2.10 5.52
C TYR A 158 13.28 -2.46 6.27
N ILE A 159 13.03 -3.73 6.49
CA ILE A 159 11.83 -4.26 7.13
C ILE A 159 12.27 -5.08 8.34
N ASN A 160 11.64 -4.86 9.48
CA ASN A 160 11.81 -5.66 10.68
C ASN A 160 10.43 -6.02 11.23
N GLU A 161 10.25 -7.28 11.54
CA GLU A 161 9.06 -7.85 12.17
C GLU A 161 9.47 -8.49 13.47
N LYS A 162 8.73 -8.22 14.54
CA LYS A 162 8.97 -8.76 15.87
C LYS A 162 7.69 -9.37 16.42
N LEU A 163 7.78 -10.61 16.83
CA LEU A 163 6.73 -11.35 17.52
C LEU A 163 7.29 -11.91 18.82
N TRP A 164 6.90 -11.31 19.93
CA TRP A 164 7.41 -11.65 21.26
C TRP A 164 8.95 -11.68 21.29
N HIS A 165 9.58 -12.88 21.39
CA HIS A 165 11.04 -13.06 21.44
C HIS A 165 11.64 -13.45 20.08
N MET A 166 10.84 -13.44 19.04
CA MET A 166 11.25 -13.78 17.69
C MET A 166 11.29 -12.52 16.83
N SER A 167 12.19 -12.50 15.86
CA SER A 167 12.28 -11.41 14.91
C SER A 167 12.61 -11.91 13.52
N SER A 168 12.22 -11.13 12.53
CA SER A 168 12.56 -11.36 11.14
C SER A 168 12.97 -10.05 10.49
N THR A 169 13.97 -10.08 9.61
CA THR A 169 14.45 -8.89 8.89
C THR A 169 14.52 -9.15 7.41
N GLY A 170 14.30 -8.08 6.62
CA GLY A 170 14.40 -8.15 5.18
C GLY A 170 14.67 -6.80 4.56
N PHE A 171 15.04 -6.83 3.27
CA PHE A 171 15.18 -5.67 2.43
C PHE A 171 14.26 -5.80 1.22
N ALA A 172 13.72 -4.67 0.77
CA ALA A 172 12.90 -4.61 -0.43
C ALA A 172 13.24 -3.38 -1.26
N PHE A 173 12.95 -3.49 -2.56
CA PHE A 173 13.09 -2.43 -3.54
C PHE A 173 11.74 -2.18 -4.20
N ASP A 174 11.46 -0.89 -4.47
CA ASP A 174 10.33 -0.49 -5.28
C ASP A 174 10.84 0.31 -6.48
N ILE A 175 10.13 0.18 -7.59
CA ILE A 175 10.34 0.97 -8.80
C ILE A 175 8.99 1.49 -9.25
N GLY A 176 8.94 2.77 -9.62
CA GLY A 176 7.73 3.39 -10.12
C GLY A 176 7.99 4.35 -11.26
N THR A 177 7.04 4.45 -12.16
CA THR A 177 7.09 5.33 -13.34
C THR A 177 5.75 6.00 -13.56
N ILE A 178 5.79 7.25 -14.05
CA ILE A 178 4.60 7.98 -14.53
C ILE A 178 4.93 8.59 -15.88
N TYR A 179 4.03 8.40 -16.84
CA TYR A 179 4.07 9.02 -18.15
C TYR A 179 2.83 9.89 -18.36
N LYS A 180 3.06 11.18 -18.62
CA LYS A 180 2.03 12.20 -18.82
C LYS A 180 1.85 12.48 -20.30
N LEU A 181 0.63 12.36 -20.79
CA LEU A 181 0.25 12.71 -22.16
C LEU A 181 -0.54 14.01 -22.16
N PRO A 182 -0.27 14.95 -23.06
CA PRO A 182 -0.99 16.23 -23.16
C PRO A 182 -2.33 16.08 -23.87
N ILE A 183 -3.11 15.08 -23.49
CA ILE A 183 -4.46 14.79 -23.98
C ILE A 183 -5.42 14.72 -22.80
N LEU A 184 -6.70 14.97 -23.00
CA LEU A 184 -7.75 14.87 -21.96
C LEU A 184 -7.37 15.58 -20.64
N ASN A 185 -6.88 16.81 -20.70
CA ASN A 185 -6.39 17.58 -19.54
C ASN A 185 -5.34 16.81 -18.71
N GLU A 186 -4.32 16.26 -19.37
CA GLU A 186 -3.24 15.47 -18.74
C GLU A 186 -3.64 14.02 -18.41
N PHE A 187 -3.71 13.19 -19.45
CA PHE A 187 -3.85 11.75 -19.27
C PHE A 187 -2.54 11.13 -18.77
N ARG A 188 -2.62 10.35 -17.70
CA ARG A 188 -1.45 9.74 -17.02
C ARG A 188 -1.52 8.23 -17.13
N LEU A 189 -0.39 7.64 -17.53
CA LEU A 189 -0.13 6.20 -17.47
C LEU A 189 0.95 5.97 -16.42
N ALA A 190 0.80 4.98 -15.59
CA ALA A 190 1.76 4.69 -14.55
C ALA A 190 1.90 3.20 -14.30
N ALA A 191 3.10 2.81 -13.88
CA ALA A 191 3.37 1.46 -13.43
C ALA A 191 4.24 1.50 -12.17
N SER A 192 4.01 0.58 -11.24
CA SER A 192 4.87 0.39 -10.09
C SER A 192 5.02 -1.09 -9.74
N ILE A 193 6.21 -1.44 -9.29
CA ILE A 193 6.53 -2.72 -8.65
C ILE A 193 6.95 -2.39 -7.23
N SER A 194 6.30 -2.98 -6.24
CA SER A 194 6.58 -2.73 -4.83
C SER A 194 6.91 -4.03 -4.12
N ASN A 195 7.80 -3.94 -3.11
CA ASN A 195 8.19 -5.04 -2.23
C ASN A 195 8.95 -6.18 -2.93
N PHE A 196 9.70 -5.90 -4.00
CA PHE A 196 10.64 -6.86 -4.55
C PHE A 196 11.84 -6.99 -3.62
N GLY A 197 12.02 -8.13 -2.95
CA GLY A 197 13.05 -8.20 -1.90
C GLY A 197 13.43 -9.59 -1.46
N THR A 198 14.13 -9.63 -0.32
CA THR A 198 14.62 -10.86 0.30
C THR A 198 13.47 -11.63 0.96
N LYS A 199 13.62 -12.95 1.04
CA LYS A 199 12.76 -13.75 1.92
C LYS A 199 13.05 -13.39 3.37
N MET A 200 12.01 -13.46 4.20
CA MET A 200 12.11 -13.24 5.64
C MET A 200 11.76 -14.52 6.37
N LYS A 201 12.47 -14.77 7.47
CA LYS A 201 12.30 -15.92 8.34
C LYS A 201 12.30 -15.46 9.79
N LEU A 202 11.34 -15.95 10.57
CA LEU A 202 11.32 -15.72 12.02
C LEU A 202 12.44 -16.53 12.69
N GLU A 203 13.23 -15.86 13.52
CA GLU A 203 14.30 -16.47 14.30
C GLU A 203 14.27 -15.93 15.74
N GLY A 204 14.56 -16.79 16.71
CA GLY A 204 14.58 -16.41 18.12
C GLY A 204 14.37 -17.59 19.05
N ARG A 205 14.38 -17.30 20.35
CA ARG A 205 14.40 -18.34 21.39
C ARG A 205 13.14 -19.22 21.43
N ASP A 206 12.00 -18.74 20.95
CA ASP A 206 10.75 -19.50 20.99
C ASP A 206 10.68 -20.56 19.88
N ALA A 207 11.66 -20.57 18.96
CA ALA A 207 11.88 -21.69 18.04
C ALA A 207 12.64 -22.86 18.70
N VAL A 208 13.19 -22.67 19.90
CA VAL A 208 13.91 -23.72 20.62
C VAL A 208 12.91 -24.61 21.36
N SER A 209 12.99 -25.92 21.14
CA SER A 209 12.17 -26.93 21.80
C SER A 209 13.08 -27.97 22.47
N VAL A 210 12.69 -28.41 23.66
CA VAL A 210 13.40 -29.50 24.35
C VAL A 210 12.80 -30.85 23.93
N LYS A 211 13.62 -31.70 23.32
CA LYS A 211 13.21 -33.04 22.91
C LYS A 211 13.99 -34.09 23.66
N GLN A 212 13.31 -35.17 24.03
CA GLN A 212 13.92 -36.35 24.58
C GLN A 212 14.44 -37.23 23.43
N VAL A 213 15.74 -37.50 23.43
CA VAL A 213 16.38 -38.39 22.44
C VAL A 213 17.00 -39.56 23.17
N GLY A 214 16.68 -40.76 22.73
CA GLY A 214 17.18 -42.02 23.31
C GLY A 214 16.06 -43.03 23.56
N SER A 215 16.45 -44.24 24.03
CA SER A 215 15.50 -45.28 24.38
C SER A 215 14.77 -45.00 25.71
N PRO A 216 13.55 -45.48 25.92
CA PRO A 216 12.85 -45.36 27.20
C PRO A 216 13.74 -45.81 28.36
N GLY A 217 13.97 -44.91 29.34
CA GLY A 217 14.83 -45.15 30.51
C GLY A 217 16.21 -44.51 30.45
N TYR A 218 16.66 -44.02 29.29
CA TYR A 218 17.89 -43.25 29.12
C TYR A 218 17.55 -41.92 28.36
N ALA A 219 16.95 -41.01 29.08
CA ALA A 219 16.50 -39.78 28.47
C ALA A 219 17.60 -38.70 28.50
N ASN A 220 18.20 -38.40 27.37
CA ASN A 220 18.94 -37.19 27.20
C ASN A 220 17.97 -36.13 26.66
N LEU A 221 17.75 -35.05 27.46
CA LEU A 221 17.05 -33.86 27.02
C LEU A 221 18.02 -33.02 26.23
N ILE A 222 17.71 -32.75 24.98
CA ILE A 222 18.50 -31.89 24.11
C ILE A 222 17.64 -30.72 23.60
N ASN A 223 18.24 -29.57 23.52
CA ASN A 223 17.63 -28.42 22.82
C ASN A 223 17.65 -28.72 21.32
N THR A 224 16.51 -28.56 20.69
CA THR A 224 16.34 -28.67 19.25
C THR A 224 15.67 -27.42 18.70
N ASP A 225 16.14 -26.93 17.58
CA ASP A 225 15.48 -25.84 16.90
C ASP A 225 14.34 -26.37 16.02
N VAL A 226 13.16 -25.75 16.15
CA VAL A 226 12.08 -25.92 15.18
C VAL A 226 12.48 -25.23 13.90
N GLN A 227 12.59 -25.97 12.82
CA GLN A 227 12.90 -25.40 11.52
C GLN A 227 11.69 -24.63 11.02
N LEU A 228 11.82 -23.31 10.90
CA LEU A 228 10.84 -22.43 10.28
C LEU A 228 11.24 -22.17 8.84
N ASP A 229 10.25 -21.98 7.96
CA ASP A 229 10.46 -21.65 6.56
C ASP A 229 10.65 -20.15 6.37
N ALA A 230 11.32 -19.79 5.28
CA ALA A 230 11.46 -18.41 4.83
C ALA A 230 10.41 -18.11 3.76
N PHE A 231 9.69 -17.00 3.92
CA PHE A 231 8.60 -16.58 3.05
C PHE A 231 8.98 -15.33 2.26
N ASP A 232 8.44 -15.23 1.05
CA ASP A 232 8.58 -14.06 0.20
C ASP A 232 7.81 -12.86 0.75
N LEU A 233 8.24 -11.65 0.41
CA LEU A 233 7.47 -10.42 0.65
C LEU A 233 6.25 -10.33 -0.28
N PRO A 234 5.22 -9.55 0.09
CA PRO A 234 4.02 -9.38 -0.74
C PRO A 234 4.32 -8.46 -1.93
N LEU A 235 4.86 -9.04 -2.99
CA LEU A 235 5.17 -8.35 -4.24
C LEU A 235 3.88 -7.85 -4.89
N LEU A 236 3.84 -6.58 -5.23
CA LEU A 236 2.70 -5.95 -5.89
C LEU A 236 3.16 -5.28 -7.19
N PHE A 237 2.55 -5.70 -8.28
CA PHE A 237 2.61 -4.97 -9.54
C PHE A 237 1.31 -4.18 -9.70
N ARG A 238 1.43 -2.87 -9.98
CA ARG A 238 0.30 -1.98 -10.24
C ARG A 238 0.47 -1.31 -11.59
N PHE A 239 -0.60 -1.26 -12.35
CA PHE A 239 -0.71 -0.45 -13.56
C PHE A 239 -1.89 0.49 -13.42
N GLY A 240 -1.65 1.78 -13.54
CA GLY A 240 -2.64 2.83 -13.31
C GLY A 240 -2.83 3.73 -14.53
N ILE A 241 -4.07 4.17 -14.69
CA ILE A 241 -4.44 5.24 -15.60
C ILE A 241 -5.22 6.31 -14.84
N ALA A 242 -5.00 7.57 -15.17
CA ALA A 242 -5.75 8.67 -14.57
C ALA A 242 -5.88 9.83 -15.55
N SER A 243 -6.91 10.65 -15.37
CA SER A 243 -7.10 11.88 -16.13
C SER A 243 -7.89 12.91 -15.33
N ASP A 244 -7.58 14.18 -15.52
CA ASP A 244 -8.39 15.28 -15.04
C ASP A 244 -9.49 15.57 -16.08
N ILE A 245 -10.66 14.96 -15.92
CA ILE A 245 -11.78 15.10 -16.88
C ILE A 245 -12.39 16.49 -16.89
N ILE A 246 -12.29 17.20 -15.76
CA ILE A 246 -12.62 18.63 -15.64
C ILE A 246 -11.43 19.31 -14.95
N LYS A 247 -10.93 20.37 -15.55
CA LYS A 247 -9.89 21.22 -14.97
C LYS A 247 -10.16 22.66 -15.33
N SER A 248 -10.60 23.43 -14.34
CA SER A 248 -10.84 24.87 -14.43
C SER A 248 -10.13 25.56 -13.26
N GLU A 249 -10.17 26.88 -13.21
CA GLU A 249 -9.55 27.64 -12.11
C GLU A 249 -10.06 27.23 -10.72
N SER A 250 -11.35 26.91 -10.62
CA SER A 250 -11.99 26.63 -9.33
C SER A 250 -12.36 25.16 -9.13
N ASN A 251 -12.44 24.36 -10.20
CA ASN A 251 -12.97 22.99 -10.09
C ASN A 251 -12.06 22.01 -10.84
N ARG A 252 -11.71 20.91 -10.18
CA ARG A 252 -11.01 19.80 -10.78
C ARG A 252 -11.74 18.51 -10.47
N ILE A 253 -11.93 17.66 -11.47
CA ILE A 253 -12.39 16.29 -11.28
C ILE A 253 -11.36 15.37 -11.90
N THR A 254 -10.75 14.55 -11.06
CA THR A 254 -9.79 13.51 -11.45
C THR A 254 -10.42 12.14 -11.29
N ILE A 255 -10.25 11.28 -12.29
CA ILE A 255 -10.63 9.85 -12.21
C ILE A 255 -9.37 9.03 -12.36
N GLY A 256 -9.27 7.98 -11.53
CA GLY A 256 -8.20 6.99 -11.57
C GLY A 256 -8.75 5.56 -11.64
N VAL A 257 -8.03 4.70 -12.33
CA VAL A 257 -8.28 3.26 -12.38
C VAL A 257 -6.93 2.55 -12.32
N ASP A 258 -6.79 1.63 -11.39
CA ASP A 258 -5.59 0.81 -11.20
C ASP A 258 -5.93 -0.67 -11.35
N ALA A 259 -5.12 -1.41 -12.09
CA ALA A 259 -5.10 -2.87 -12.11
C ALA A 259 -3.95 -3.36 -11.25
N ILE A 260 -4.23 -4.29 -10.34
CA ILE A 260 -3.27 -4.79 -9.36
C ILE A 260 -3.09 -6.29 -9.53
N HIS A 261 -1.82 -6.72 -9.59
CA HIS A 261 -1.41 -8.12 -9.64
C HIS A 261 -0.50 -8.43 -8.45
N PRO A 262 -1.02 -8.98 -7.36
CA PRO A 262 -0.25 -9.44 -6.21
C PRO A 262 0.32 -10.85 -6.45
N ASN A 263 1.44 -11.19 -5.80
CA ASN A 263 2.00 -12.56 -5.88
C ASN A 263 1.28 -13.58 -4.99
N ASP A 264 0.49 -13.11 -4.02
CA ASP A 264 -0.16 -13.92 -2.97
C ASP A 264 -1.70 -13.90 -3.03
N HIS A 265 -2.27 -13.24 -4.03
CA HIS A 265 -3.73 -13.13 -4.20
C HIS A 265 -4.13 -13.06 -5.67
N THR A 266 -5.43 -13.05 -5.94
CA THR A 266 -6.00 -12.83 -7.28
C THR A 266 -5.84 -11.38 -7.70
N GLU A 267 -5.84 -11.12 -9.03
CA GLU A 267 -5.85 -9.78 -9.59
C GLU A 267 -7.17 -9.08 -9.29
N TYR A 268 -7.08 -7.79 -9.09
CA TYR A 268 -8.24 -6.93 -8.85
C TYR A 268 -8.04 -5.53 -9.45
N VAL A 269 -9.13 -4.80 -9.55
CA VAL A 269 -9.17 -3.45 -10.08
C VAL A 269 -9.69 -2.49 -9.02
N ASN A 270 -9.04 -1.36 -8.90
CA ASN A 270 -9.47 -0.25 -8.07
C ASN A 270 -9.92 0.91 -8.94
N THR A 271 -10.91 1.66 -8.49
CA THR A 271 -11.37 2.86 -9.20
C THR A 271 -11.73 3.96 -8.21
N GLY A 272 -11.48 5.20 -8.60
CA GLY A 272 -11.77 6.33 -7.74
C GLY A 272 -11.88 7.65 -8.47
N MET A 273 -12.51 8.59 -7.76
CA MET A 273 -12.73 9.95 -8.21
C MET A 273 -12.39 10.94 -7.10
N GLU A 274 -11.73 12.03 -7.45
CA GLU A 274 -11.47 13.20 -6.60
C GLU A 274 -12.09 14.44 -7.23
N TYR A 275 -12.93 15.15 -6.48
CA TYR A 275 -13.38 16.50 -6.80
C TYR A 275 -12.65 17.48 -5.90
N GLY A 276 -11.95 18.44 -6.51
CA GLY A 276 -11.28 19.55 -5.82
C GLY A 276 -11.97 20.88 -6.12
N TRP A 277 -12.31 21.63 -5.08
CA TRP A 277 -12.83 22.98 -5.17
C TRP A 277 -11.80 23.98 -4.66
N ASN A 278 -11.37 24.88 -5.55
CA ASN A 278 -10.31 25.89 -5.32
C ASN A 278 -8.99 25.29 -4.76
N GLU A 279 -8.76 23.98 -4.94
CA GLU A 279 -7.64 23.26 -4.32
C GLU A 279 -7.58 23.43 -2.77
N ILE A 280 -8.75 23.68 -2.16
CA ILE A 280 -8.95 23.86 -0.71
C ILE A 280 -9.80 22.73 -0.15
N VAL A 281 -10.95 22.46 -0.77
CA VAL A 281 -11.87 21.40 -0.33
C VAL A 281 -11.85 20.26 -1.33
N PHE A 282 -11.72 19.03 -0.83
CA PHE A 282 -11.70 17.84 -1.64
C PHE A 282 -12.77 16.85 -1.17
N LEU A 283 -13.50 16.30 -2.12
CA LEU A 283 -14.43 15.20 -1.92
C LEU A 283 -13.96 14.03 -2.76
N ARG A 284 -13.95 12.85 -2.18
CA ARG A 284 -13.43 11.63 -2.81
C ARG A 284 -14.37 10.47 -2.61
N ALA A 285 -14.47 9.66 -3.63
CA ALA A 285 -15.19 8.40 -3.59
C ALA A 285 -14.46 7.37 -4.46
N GLY A 286 -14.50 6.12 -4.05
CA GLY A 286 -13.86 5.05 -4.78
C GLY A 286 -14.42 3.68 -4.42
N TYR A 287 -13.97 2.69 -5.16
CA TYR A 287 -14.27 1.30 -4.91
C TYR A 287 -12.99 0.47 -5.02
N ASN A 288 -12.70 -0.25 -3.96
CA ASN A 288 -11.52 -1.10 -3.84
C ASN A 288 -11.88 -2.54 -4.20
N SER A 289 -10.95 -3.25 -4.86
CA SER A 289 -11.06 -4.67 -5.18
C SER A 289 -12.28 -5.03 -6.05
N LEU A 290 -12.58 -4.17 -7.03
CA LEU A 290 -13.59 -4.49 -8.05
C LEU A 290 -13.16 -5.76 -8.81
N LEU A 291 -14.09 -6.63 -9.13
CA LEU A 291 -13.91 -7.92 -9.82
C LEU A 291 -13.23 -9.02 -8.97
N GLU A 292 -12.84 -8.73 -7.75
CA GLU A 292 -12.35 -9.75 -6.81
C GLU A 292 -13.53 -10.51 -6.20
N GLN A 293 -13.53 -11.84 -6.31
CA GLN A 293 -14.58 -12.67 -5.71
C GLN A 293 -14.34 -12.77 -4.19
N ASP A 294 -15.43 -12.76 -3.43
CA ASP A 294 -15.42 -12.90 -1.96
C ASP A 294 -14.54 -11.86 -1.23
N THR A 295 -14.34 -10.67 -1.83
CA THR A 295 -13.63 -9.58 -1.16
C THR A 295 -14.47 -8.95 -0.05
N GLU A 296 -13.82 -8.62 1.06
CA GLU A 296 -14.44 -7.79 2.11
C GLU A 296 -14.20 -6.28 1.87
N LYS A 297 -13.38 -5.91 0.89
CA LYS A 297 -13.12 -4.53 0.53
C LYS A 297 -14.19 -3.99 -0.40
N GLY A 298 -14.56 -2.73 -0.25
CA GLY A 298 -15.66 -2.16 -0.99
C GLY A 298 -15.56 -0.65 -1.16
N LEU A 299 -16.66 0.00 -0.82
CA LEU A 299 -16.82 1.44 -0.93
C LEU A 299 -15.82 2.19 -0.06
N THR A 300 -15.26 3.24 -0.63
CA THR A 300 -14.42 4.20 0.09
C THR A 300 -14.92 5.60 -0.13
N LEU A 301 -14.88 6.41 0.91
CA LEU A 301 -15.29 7.81 0.88
C LEU A 301 -14.25 8.64 1.62
N GLY A 302 -14.11 9.90 1.26
CA GLY A 302 -13.19 10.78 1.98
C GLY A 302 -13.40 12.25 1.72
N PHE A 303 -12.82 13.01 2.63
CA PHE A 303 -12.87 14.45 2.65
C PHE A 303 -11.47 15.01 2.93
N GLY A 304 -11.11 16.13 2.30
CA GLY A 304 -9.85 16.82 2.52
C GLY A 304 -10.06 18.32 2.65
N LEU A 305 -9.32 18.94 3.55
CA LEU A 305 -9.25 20.38 3.72
C LEU A 305 -7.80 20.83 3.69
N HIS A 306 -7.43 21.60 2.67
CA HIS A 306 -6.09 22.11 2.49
C HIS A 306 -6.12 23.64 2.55
N TYR A 307 -5.42 24.21 3.51
CA TYR A 307 -5.40 25.64 3.74
C TYR A 307 -3.99 26.21 3.70
N ARG A 308 -3.82 27.35 3.04
CA ARG A 308 -2.56 28.11 3.02
C ARG A 308 -2.56 29.06 4.20
N ILE A 309 -1.70 28.80 5.19
CA ILE A 309 -1.61 29.61 6.41
C ILE A 309 -0.81 30.89 6.15
N VAL A 310 0.30 30.75 5.42
CA VAL A 310 1.18 31.85 4.98
C VAL A 310 1.54 31.56 3.53
N ASP A 311 2.03 32.55 2.79
CA ASP A 311 2.35 32.38 1.35
C ASP A 311 3.23 31.17 1.03
N LEU A 312 4.02 30.70 1.99
CA LEU A 312 4.96 29.59 1.84
C LEU A 312 4.49 28.26 2.46
N VAL A 313 3.44 28.27 3.31
CA VAL A 313 3.06 27.04 4.09
C VAL A 313 1.61 26.67 3.80
N LYS A 314 1.40 25.48 3.24
CA LYS A 314 0.09 24.86 3.07
C LYS A 314 -0.03 23.68 4.03
N VAL A 315 -1.09 23.64 4.83
CA VAL A 315 -1.44 22.53 5.72
C VAL A 315 -2.65 21.81 5.14
N GLY A 316 -2.58 20.50 5.07
CA GLY A 316 -3.66 19.62 4.64
C GLY A 316 -4.07 18.68 5.75
N MET A 317 -5.37 18.49 5.91
CA MET A 317 -5.97 17.46 6.75
C MET A 317 -6.90 16.64 5.89
N ASP A 318 -6.73 15.34 5.91
CA ASP A 318 -7.54 14.43 5.14
C ASP A 318 -8.10 13.32 6.02
N TYR A 319 -9.30 12.89 5.68
CA TYR A 319 -10.01 11.78 6.31
C TYR A 319 -10.52 10.83 5.23
N ALA A 320 -10.46 9.52 5.52
CA ALA A 320 -11.10 8.50 4.70
C ALA A 320 -11.80 7.45 5.55
N TYR A 321 -12.91 6.98 5.01
CA TYR A 321 -13.68 5.84 5.43
C TYR A 321 -13.48 4.72 4.39
N GLN A 322 -13.20 3.52 4.84
CA GLN A 322 -13.13 2.32 4.00
C GLN A 322 -13.97 1.21 4.61
N ASP A 323 -14.92 0.70 3.83
CA ASP A 323 -15.74 -0.46 4.18
C ASP A 323 -14.95 -1.76 3.98
N PHE A 324 -15.00 -2.63 4.98
CA PHE A 324 -14.43 -3.98 4.96
C PHE A 324 -15.49 -5.05 5.26
N GLY A 325 -16.74 -4.77 4.89
CA GLY A 325 -17.84 -5.72 4.99
C GLY A 325 -17.99 -6.31 6.38
N ARG A 326 -17.78 -7.62 6.54
CA ARG A 326 -17.91 -8.33 7.82
C ARG A 326 -16.88 -7.93 8.89
N LEU A 327 -15.79 -7.29 8.50
CA LEU A 327 -14.74 -6.82 9.41
C LEU A 327 -14.97 -5.40 9.92
N SER A 328 -16.15 -4.81 9.63
CA SER A 328 -16.48 -3.41 9.92
C SER A 328 -15.71 -2.41 9.05
N GLU A 329 -15.69 -1.17 9.48
CA GLU A 329 -15.03 -0.07 8.79
C GLU A 329 -13.68 0.29 9.37
N VAL A 330 -12.85 0.93 8.55
CA VAL A 330 -11.56 1.48 8.97
C VAL A 330 -11.51 2.98 8.65
N HIS A 331 -11.01 3.74 9.60
CA HIS A 331 -10.88 5.19 9.53
C HIS A 331 -9.41 5.60 9.40
N TYR A 332 -9.13 6.47 8.44
CA TYR A 332 -7.80 6.98 8.18
C TYR A 332 -7.78 8.50 8.44
N PHE A 333 -6.77 8.96 9.15
CA PHE A 333 -6.55 10.39 9.42
C PHE A 333 -5.13 10.77 9.04
N SER A 334 -4.98 11.92 8.41
CA SER A 334 -3.65 12.44 8.12
C SER A 334 -3.54 13.95 8.27
N VAL A 335 -2.32 14.38 8.53
CA VAL A 335 -1.89 15.77 8.49
C VAL A 335 -0.66 15.86 7.59
N GLY A 336 -0.70 16.80 6.64
CA GLY A 336 0.41 17.10 5.73
C GLY A 336 0.78 18.57 5.80
N ILE A 337 2.06 18.86 5.69
CA ILE A 337 2.59 20.22 5.58
C ILE A 337 3.43 20.30 4.31
N LYS A 338 3.20 21.35 3.51
CA LYS A 338 3.91 21.64 2.28
C LYS A 338 4.47 23.07 2.35
N PHE A 339 5.78 23.19 2.05
CA PHE A 339 6.56 24.42 2.05
C PHE A 339 6.90 24.86 0.64
#